data_ab147ff4ff78f3c5540ccc9ef052ac05
#
_entry.id   ab147ff4ff78f3c5540ccc9ef052ac05
#
_cell.length_a   1.000
_cell.length_b   1.000
_cell.length_c   1.000
_cell.angle_alpha   90.00
_cell.angle_beta   90.00
_cell.angle_gamma   90.00
#
_symmetry.space_group_name_H-M   'P 1'
#
loop_
_entity.id
_entity.type
_entity.pdbx_description
1 polymer ?
#
loop_
_entity_poly.entity_id
_entity_poly.type
_entity_poly.pdbx_seq_one_letter_code
_entity_poly.pdbx_strand_id
1 'polypeptide(L)'
;MTETVLITGSNRGIGKAVAFGLAEDGFDIVVHCRSRHDEAEAVAEEIRTLGRQARVLQFDVSDRAACRDILTADIEANGAYYGVVLNAGLTRDNAFPAFSDDDWDLVLRTNLDGFYNVLHPLTMPMIRRRKAGRIVCMASVSGLTGNRGQVNYSASKAGLIGAAKALAVELAKRKITVNCVAPGLIDTDIVDENVPVEEILKAVPAARMGLPEEVAHAVRFLMDEKAAYITRQVIAVNGGLC
;
A
#
# COMPACT_ATOMS: atom_id res chain seq x y z
N MET A 1 24.06 8.11 -0.67
CA MET A 1 22.72 8.73 -0.72
C MET A 1 21.77 7.71 -0.15
N THR A 2 20.97 8.10 0.80
CA THR A 2 19.95 7.27 1.42
C THR A 2 18.86 6.95 0.39
N GLU A 3 18.32 5.76 0.41
CA GLU A 3 17.27 5.35 -0.52
C GLU A 3 15.91 5.85 -0.01
N THR A 4 15.06 6.36 -0.88
CA THR A 4 13.76 6.96 -0.54
C THR A 4 12.61 6.04 -0.92
N VAL A 5 11.61 5.92 -0.04
CA VAL A 5 10.40 5.12 -0.25
C VAL A 5 9.15 5.99 -0.17
N LEU A 6 8.29 5.90 -1.18
CA LEU A 6 6.95 6.48 -1.17
C LEU A 6 5.95 5.48 -0.58
N ILE A 7 5.13 5.90 0.39
CA ILE A 7 4.05 5.08 0.94
C ILE A 7 2.73 5.84 0.79
N THR A 8 1.82 5.34 -0.05
CA THR A 8 0.51 5.98 -0.21
C THR A 8 -0.41 5.70 0.99
N GLY A 9 -1.13 6.72 1.45
CA GLY A 9 -2.03 6.62 2.60
C GLY A 9 -1.29 6.32 3.91
N SER A 10 -0.16 6.99 4.15
CA SER A 10 0.71 6.73 5.30
C SER A 10 0.55 7.73 6.46
N ASN A 11 -0.50 8.54 6.44
CA ASN A 11 -0.83 9.41 7.57
C ASN A 11 -1.41 8.66 8.78
N ARG A 12 -1.88 7.41 8.63
CA ARG A 12 -2.46 6.60 9.71
C ARG A 12 -2.42 5.09 9.43
N GLY A 13 -2.84 4.29 10.41
CA GLY A 13 -3.05 2.84 10.29
C GLY A 13 -1.82 2.09 9.78
N ILE A 14 -2.04 1.10 8.92
CA ILE A 14 -0.97 0.27 8.34
C ILE A 14 0.09 1.12 7.63
N GLY A 15 -0.34 2.11 6.85
CA GLY A 15 0.60 2.99 6.13
C GLY A 15 1.52 3.76 7.05
N LYS A 16 1.02 4.27 8.19
CA LYS A 16 1.84 4.93 9.23
C LYS A 16 2.85 3.93 9.83
N ALA A 17 2.41 2.75 10.21
CA ALA A 17 3.30 1.71 10.76
C ALA A 17 4.40 1.30 9.77
N VAL A 18 4.05 1.17 8.48
CA VAL A 18 5.03 0.91 7.41
C VAL A 18 6.03 2.05 7.29
N ALA A 19 5.58 3.32 7.34
CA ALA A 19 6.45 4.48 7.23
C ALA A 19 7.48 4.53 8.37
N PHE A 20 7.05 4.30 9.61
CA PHE A 20 7.96 4.22 10.75
C PHE A 20 8.92 3.05 10.65
N GLY A 21 8.42 1.85 10.36
CA GLY A 21 9.28 0.67 10.25
C GLY A 21 10.37 0.81 9.19
N LEU A 22 10.04 1.41 8.04
CA LEU A 22 11.05 1.66 6.99
C LEU A 22 12.01 2.80 7.36
N ALA A 23 11.56 3.81 8.10
CA ALA A 23 12.44 4.85 8.63
C ALA A 23 13.46 4.27 9.62
N GLU A 24 13.05 3.37 10.51
CA GLU A 24 13.94 2.62 11.41
C GLU A 24 14.97 1.77 10.64
N ASP A 25 14.58 1.19 9.49
CA ASP A 25 15.49 0.43 8.61
C ASP A 25 16.45 1.35 7.81
N GLY A 26 16.34 2.67 7.97
CA GLY A 26 17.26 3.64 7.41
C GLY A 26 16.82 4.27 6.09
N PHE A 27 15.58 4.06 5.64
CA PHE A 27 15.04 4.73 4.46
C PHE A 27 14.59 6.16 4.76
N ASP A 28 14.71 7.04 3.79
CA ASP A 28 14.00 8.32 3.77
C ASP A 28 12.58 8.11 3.26
N ILE A 29 11.61 8.83 3.81
CA ILE A 29 10.20 8.54 3.62
C ILE A 29 9.47 9.67 2.91
N VAL A 30 8.64 9.31 1.93
CA VAL A 30 7.62 10.19 1.38
C VAL A 30 6.27 9.76 1.93
N VAL A 31 5.77 10.54 2.87
CA VAL A 31 4.45 10.37 3.48
C VAL A 31 3.40 10.90 2.52
N HIS A 32 2.33 10.17 2.30
CA HIS A 32 1.26 10.61 1.42
C HIS A 32 -0.09 10.59 2.14
N CYS A 33 -0.90 11.61 1.87
CA CYS A 33 -2.30 11.67 2.27
C CYS A 33 -3.18 12.22 1.12
N ARG A 34 -4.48 11.92 1.17
CA ARG A 34 -5.46 12.55 0.28
C ARG A 34 -5.90 13.92 0.80
N SER A 35 -6.22 14.04 2.08
CA SER A 35 -6.88 15.21 2.65
C SER A 35 -6.39 15.64 4.03
N ARG A 36 -5.82 14.78 4.83
CA ARG A 36 -5.41 15.08 6.21
C ARG A 36 -3.94 15.44 6.26
N HIS A 37 -3.61 16.62 5.72
CA HIS A 37 -2.22 17.08 5.60
C HIS A 37 -1.52 17.18 6.96
N ASP A 38 -2.21 17.73 7.98
CA ASP A 38 -1.62 17.94 9.31
C ASP A 38 -1.26 16.60 9.97
N GLU A 39 -2.09 15.55 9.81
CA GLU A 39 -1.75 14.21 10.29
C GLU A 39 -0.52 13.64 9.56
N ALA A 40 -0.42 13.86 8.25
CA ALA A 40 0.71 13.40 7.46
C ALA A 40 2.00 14.15 7.83
N GLU A 41 1.90 15.45 8.09
CA GLU A 41 3.04 16.26 8.53
C GLU A 41 3.50 15.86 9.93
N ALA A 42 2.58 15.56 10.85
CA ALA A 42 2.94 15.01 12.15
C ALA A 42 3.73 13.69 12.04
N VAL A 43 3.30 12.78 11.14
CA VAL A 43 4.05 11.55 10.86
C VAL A 43 5.44 11.86 10.28
N ALA A 44 5.53 12.79 9.34
CA ALA A 44 6.81 13.17 8.75
C ALA A 44 7.76 13.79 9.78
N GLU A 45 7.24 14.61 10.70
CA GLU A 45 8.04 15.21 11.78
C GLU A 45 8.56 14.15 12.75
N GLU A 46 7.70 13.22 13.18
CA GLU A 46 8.15 12.10 14.01
C GLU A 46 9.28 11.30 13.32
N ILE A 47 9.17 11.04 12.00
CA ILE A 47 10.22 10.35 11.23
C ILE A 47 11.53 11.16 11.18
N ARG A 48 11.44 12.49 11.07
CA ARG A 48 12.62 13.36 11.13
C ARG A 48 13.34 13.26 12.48
N THR A 49 12.61 13.05 13.57
CA THR A 49 13.22 12.82 14.89
C THR A 49 14.03 11.51 14.98
N LEU A 50 13.72 10.52 14.11
CA LEU A 50 14.52 9.30 13.96
C LEU A 50 15.80 9.51 13.13
N GLY A 51 16.08 10.74 12.70
CA GLY A 51 17.24 11.07 11.89
C GLY A 51 17.10 10.72 10.42
N ARG A 52 15.88 10.56 9.91
CA ARG A 52 15.59 10.34 8.49
C ARG A 52 15.01 11.58 7.85
N GLN A 53 15.17 11.71 6.53
CA GLN A 53 14.44 12.74 5.80
C GLN A 53 13.01 12.25 5.57
N ALA A 54 12.06 13.17 5.76
CA ALA A 54 10.66 12.91 5.45
C ALA A 54 10.01 14.16 4.85
N ARG A 55 9.17 13.96 3.84
CA ARG A 55 8.34 14.99 3.21
C ARG A 55 6.95 14.47 2.93
N VAL A 56 6.00 15.36 2.81
CA VAL A 56 4.60 15.04 2.56
C VAL A 56 4.23 15.36 1.11
N LEU A 57 3.53 14.42 0.47
CA LEU A 57 2.81 14.67 -0.79
C LEU A 57 1.32 14.50 -0.56
N GLN A 58 0.53 15.46 -1.02
CA GLN A 58 -0.93 15.43 -0.91
C GLN A 58 -1.57 15.36 -2.29
N PHE A 59 -2.25 14.24 -2.58
CA PHE A 59 -3.05 14.07 -3.80
C PHE A 59 -4.07 12.94 -3.63
N ASP A 60 -5.06 12.86 -4.51
CA ASP A 60 -5.97 11.70 -4.58
C ASP A 60 -5.40 10.68 -5.57
N VAL A 61 -5.17 9.44 -5.12
CA VAL A 61 -4.65 8.37 -5.99
C VAL A 61 -5.62 8.00 -7.13
N SER A 62 -6.90 8.35 -7.01
CA SER A 62 -7.90 8.18 -8.08
C SER A 62 -7.80 9.26 -9.17
N ASP A 63 -7.15 10.39 -8.89
CA ASP A 63 -6.91 11.47 -9.86
C ASP A 63 -5.60 11.22 -10.62
N ARG A 64 -5.76 10.74 -11.86
CA ARG A 64 -4.62 10.40 -12.72
C ARG A 64 -3.76 11.60 -13.09
N ALA A 65 -4.35 12.76 -13.29
CA ALA A 65 -3.61 13.96 -13.64
C ALA A 65 -2.79 14.46 -12.44
N ALA A 66 -3.42 14.57 -11.28
CA ALA A 66 -2.74 14.97 -10.05
C ALA A 66 -1.59 14.00 -9.69
N CYS A 67 -1.81 12.68 -9.78
CA CYS A 67 -0.76 11.69 -9.55
C CYS A 67 0.45 11.92 -10.47
N ARG A 68 0.19 12.05 -11.78
CA ARG A 68 1.28 12.27 -12.75
C ARG A 68 2.05 13.55 -12.45
N ASP A 69 1.35 14.67 -12.28
CA ASP A 69 1.96 15.99 -12.21
C ASP A 69 2.76 16.14 -10.88
N ILE A 70 2.18 15.73 -9.75
CA ILE A 70 2.83 15.82 -8.43
C ILE A 70 4.02 14.86 -8.33
N LEU A 71 3.85 13.59 -8.76
CA LEU A 71 4.93 12.61 -8.68
C LEU A 71 6.07 12.91 -9.65
N THR A 72 5.78 13.47 -10.82
CA THR A 72 6.82 13.90 -11.76
C THR A 72 7.61 15.07 -11.17
N ALA A 73 6.94 16.09 -10.63
CA ALA A 73 7.61 17.22 -10.00
C ALA A 73 8.47 16.79 -8.80
N ASP A 74 7.99 15.86 -7.98
CA ASP A 74 8.78 15.36 -6.85
C ASP A 74 10.03 14.60 -7.31
N ILE A 75 9.93 13.77 -8.35
CA ILE A 75 11.08 13.05 -8.92
C ILE A 75 12.09 14.02 -9.54
N GLU A 76 11.64 15.06 -10.21
CA GLU A 76 12.51 16.08 -10.80
C GLU A 76 13.31 16.82 -9.71
N ALA A 77 12.67 17.11 -8.59
CA ALA A 77 13.30 17.82 -7.48
C ALA A 77 14.20 16.93 -6.59
N ASN A 78 13.80 15.68 -6.36
CA ASN A 78 14.39 14.84 -5.31
C ASN A 78 14.99 13.52 -5.83
N GLY A 79 14.83 13.21 -7.11
CA GLY A 79 15.28 11.97 -7.71
C GLY A 79 14.26 10.82 -7.58
N ALA A 80 14.53 9.74 -8.32
CA ALA A 80 13.63 8.60 -8.38
C ALA A 80 13.68 7.73 -7.11
N TYR A 81 12.54 7.22 -6.70
CA TYR A 81 12.39 6.36 -5.53
C TYR A 81 13.13 5.02 -5.67
N TYR A 82 13.62 4.51 -4.55
CA TYR A 82 14.01 3.11 -4.39
C TYR A 82 12.79 2.22 -4.32
N GLY A 83 11.82 2.61 -3.52
CA GLY A 83 10.65 1.80 -3.25
C GLY A 83 9.33 2.56 -3.29
N VAL A 84 8.28 1.81 -3.57
CA VAL A 84 6.90 2.29 -3.55
C VAL A 84 6.02 1.29 -2.82
N VAL A 85 5.29 1.75 -1.80
CA VAL A 85 4.26 0.98 -1.12
C VAL A 85 2.89 1.55 -1.48
N LEU A 86 2.13 0.80 -2.26
CA LEU A 86 0.75 1.15 -2.61
C LEU A 86 -0.18 0.67 -1.50
N ASN A 87 -0.37 1.52 -0.49
CA ASN A 87 -1.22 1.21 0.67
C ASN A 87 -2.57 1.94 0.65
N ALA A 88 -2.68 3.10 0.01
CA ALA A 88 -3.93 3.83 -0.08
C ALA A 88 -5.07 2.96 -0.62
N GLY A 89 -6.19 2.97 0.07
CA GLY A 89 -7.38 2.21 -0.30
C GLY A 89 -8.55 2.52 0.62
N LEU A 90 -9.74 2.14 0.18
CA LEU A 90 -10.97 2.29 0.94
C LEU A 90 -11.92 1.13 0.65
N THR A 91 -12.91 0.96 1.52
CA THR A 91 -14.04 0.05 1.33
C THR A 91 -15.36 0.83 1.24
N ARG A 92 -16.34 0.22 0.60
CA ARG A 92 -17.75 0.58 0.65
C ARG A 92 -18.51 -0.73 0.64
N ASP A 93 -18.91 -1.16 1.82
CA ASP A 93 -19.46 -2.49 2.03
C ASP A 93 -20.98 -2.46 1.95
N ASN A 94 -21.57 -3.34 1.17
CA ASN A 94 -23.02 -3.49 1.05
C ASN A 94 -23.38 -4.86 0.44
N ALA A 95 -24.65 -5.26 0.54
CA ALA A 95 -25.15 -6.38 -0.24
C ALA A 95 -25.14 -6.03 -1.74
N PHE A 96 -24.77 -6.97 -2.60
CA PHE A 96 -24.56 -6.69 -4.03
C PHE A 96 -25.72 -5.93 -4.71
N PRO A 97 -27.00 -6.29 -4.50
CA PRO A 97 -28.11 -5.56 -5.13
C PRO A 97 -28.32 -4.12 -4.60
N ALA A 98 -27.68 -3.77 -3.47
CA ALA A 98 -27.83 -2.48 -2.84
C ALA A 98 -26.61 -1.56 -3.03
N PHE A 99 -25.61 -1.96 -3.81
CA PHE A 99 -24.52 -1.09 -4.20
C PHE A 99 -25.03 0.05 -5.07
N SER A 100 -24.58 1.27 -4.78
CA SER A 100 -24.67 2.37 -5.74
C SER A 100 -23.55 2.29 -6.78
N ASP A 101 -23.80 2.82 -7.98
CA ASP A 101 -22.77 2.94 -9.01
C ASP A 101 -21.57 3.76 -8.50
N ASP A 102 -21.83 4.81 -7.71
CA ASP A 102 -20.80 5.67 -7.13
C ASP A 102 -19.90 4.91 -6.14
N ASP A 103 -20.44 4.05 -5.28
CA ASP A 103 -19.66 3.24 -4.35
C ASP A 103 -18.81 2.19 -5.06
N TRP A 104 -19.37 1.58 -6.12
CA TRP A 104 -18.64 0.67 -6.98
C TRP A 104 -17.46 1.37 -7.64
N ASP A 105 -17.72 2.48 -8.32
CA ASP A 105 -16.72 3.26 -9.04
C ASP A 105 -15.64 3.84 -8.12
N LEU A 106 -16.04 4.38 -6.97
CA LEU A 106 -15.11 4.95 -6.00
C LEU A 106 -14.09 3.92 -5.51
N VAL A 107 -14.55 2.70 -5.18
CA VAL A 107 -13.66 1.62 -4.71
C VAL A 107 -12.71 1.18 -5.81
N LEU A 108 -13.20 0.98 -7.03
CA LEU A 108 -12.35 0.55 -8.15
C LEU A 108 -11.34 1.63 -8.53
N ARG A 109 -11.78 2.88 -8.65
CA ARG A 109 -10.88 4.01 -9.00
C ARG A 109 -9.79 4.22 -7.95
N THR A 110 -10.14 4.12 -6.67
CA THR A 110 -9.13 4.31 -5.61
C THR A 110 -8.18 3.11 -5.52
N ASN A 111 -8.72 1.89 -5.41
CA ASN A 111 -7.92 0.72 -5.06
C ASN A 111 -7.20 0.10 -6.27
N LEU A 112 -7.81 0.17 -7.47
CA LEU A 112 -7.28 -0.49 -8.68
C LEU A 112 -6.68 0.53 -9.65
N ASP A 113 -7.40 1.58 -10.03
CA ASP A 113 -6.82 2.60 -10.92
C ASP A 113 -5.67 3.35 -10.22
N GLY A 114 -5.74 3.50 -8.89
CA GLY A 114 -4.66 4.06 -8.08
C GLY A 114 -3.32 3.33 -8.27
N PHE A 115 -3.33 2.01 -8.49
CA PHE A 115 -2.13 1.25 -8.86
C PHE A 115 -1.49 1.81 -10.15
N TYR A 116 -2.28 1.96 -11.19
CA TYR A 116 -1.79 2.51 -12.45
C TYR A 116 -1.38 3.98 -12.30
N ASN A 117 -2.23 4.79 -11.69
CA ASN A 117 -2.03 6.23 -11.58
C ASN A 117 -0.74 6.58 -10.85
N VAL A 118 -0.40 5.83 -9.79
CA VAL A 118 0.83 6.04 -9.01
C VAL A 118 2.04 5.41 -9.70
N LEU A 119 1.97 4.16 -10.14
CA LEU A 119 3.15 3.46 -10.66
C LEU A 119 3.54 3.88 -12.07
N HIS A 120 2.60 4.30 -12.90
CA HIS A 120 2.90 4.66 -14.28
C HIS A 120 3.96 5.78 -14.39
N PRO A 121 3.83 6.93 -13.71
CA PRO A 121 4.86 7.98 -13.74
C PRO A 121 6.18 7.56 -13.06
N LEU A 122 6.15 6.62 -12.10
CA LEU A 122 7.31 6.21 -11.31
C LEU A 122 8.16 5.12 -11.98
N THR A 123 7.55 4.26 -12.79
CA THR A 123 8.21 3.05 -13.30
C THR A 123 9.43 3.36 -14.15
N MET A 124 9.32 4.28 -15.11
CA MET A 124 10.46 4.63 -15.98
C MET A 124 11.61 5.32 -15.23
N PRO A 125 11.37 6.28 -14.31
CA PRO A 125 12.41 6.80 -13.43
C PRO A 125 13.10 5.72 -12.59
N MET A 126 12.35 4.78 -12.00
CA MET A 126 12.92 3.65 -11.25
C MET A 126 13.82 2.77 -12.13
N ILE A 127 13.41 2.46 -13.36
CA ILE A 127 14.21 1.71 -14.32
C ILE A 127 15.51 2.46 -14.69
N ARG A 128 15.41 3.77 -14.91
CA ARG A 128 16.56 4.62 -15.30
C ARG A 128 17.62 4.75 -14.20
N ARG A 129 17.26 4.52 -12.93
CA ARG A 129 18.26 4.42 -11.85
C ARG A 129 19.29 3.32 -12.09
N ARG A 130 18.96 2.28 -12.85
CA ARG A 130 19.80 1.08 -13.07
C ARG A 130 20.27 0.39 -11.79
N LYS A 131 19.55 0.60 -10.70
CA LYS A 131 19.75 0.01 -9.38
C LYS A 131 18.55 -0.85 -9.01
N ALA A 132 18.67 -1.61 -7.93
CA ALA A 132 17.55 -2.36 -7.37
C ALA A 132 16.39 -1.44 -6.99
N GLY A 133 15.18 -1.94 -7.07
CA GLY A 133 13.97 -1.26 -6.63
C GLY A 133 12.96 -2.25 -6.02
N ARG A 134 11.99 -1.73 -5.28
CA ARG A 134 10.97 -2.51 -4.59
C ARG A 134 9.60 -1.89 -4.78
N ILE A 135 8.61 -2.71 -5.12
CA ILE A 135 7.20 -2.32 -5.16
C ILE A 135 6.42 -3.30 -4.30
N VAL A 136 5.69 -2.79 -3.33
CA VAL A 136 4.81 -3.59 -2.49
C VAL A 136 3.39 -3.04 -2.61
N CYS A 137 2.44 -3.91 -2.96
CA CYS A 137 1.04 -3.56 -3.11
C CYS A 137 0.25 -4.12 -1.92
N MET A 138 -0.50 -3.26 -1.23
CA MET A 138 -1.37 -3.69 -0.14
C MET A 138 -2.66 -4.27 -0.70
N ALA A 139 -2.69 -5.59 -0.81
CA ALA A 139 -3.86 -6.35 -1.18
C ALA A 139 -4.83 -6.52 0.02
N SER A 140 -5.47 -7.65 0.14
CA SER A 140 -6.32 -8.05 1.29
C SER A 140 -6.63 -9.53 1.19
N VAL A 141 -6.96 -10.15 2.32
CA VAL A 141 -7.60 -11.48 2.34
C VAL A 141 -8.86 -11.50 1.48
N SER A 142 -9.64 -10.41 1.44
CA SER A 142 -10.83 -10.30 0.58
C SER A 142 -10.50 -10.40 -0.91
N GLY A 143 -9.29 -10.05 -1.33
CA GLY A 143 -8.82 -10.24 -2.71
C GLY A 143 -8.36 -11.68 -3.00
N LEU A 144 -8.15 -12.51 -1.97
CA LEU A 144 -7.76 -13.92 -2.10
C LEU A 144 -8.99 -14.83 -2.12
N THR A 145 -9.92 -14.63 -1.17
CA THR A 145 -11.04 -15.53 -0.92
C THR A 145 -12.39 -14.97 -1.34
N GLY A 146 -12.48 -13.67 -1.58
CA GLY A 146 -13.76 -12.94 -1.60
C GLY A 146 -14.29 -12.74 -0.18
N ASN A 147 -15.19 -11.76 0.00
CA ASN A 147 -15.87 -11.55 1.27
C ASN A 147 -17.28 -11.06 1.03
N ARG A 148 -18.24 -11.57 1.83
CA ARG A 148 -19.65 -11.16 1.75
C ARG A 148 -19.75 -9.65 2.01
N GLY A 149 -20.53 -8.96 1.17
CA GLY A 149 -20.71 -7.52 1.27
C GLY A 149 -19.58 -6.67 0.66
N GLN A 150 -18.53 -7.30 0.13
CA GLN A 150 -17.33 -6.64 -0.39
C GLN A 150 -17.03 -6.98 -1.85
N VAL A 151 -18.05 -7.09 -2.69
CA VAL A 151 -17.84 -7.52 -4.10
C VAL A 151 -16.94 -6.54 -4.85
N ASN A 152 -17.15 -5.22 -4.70
CA ASN A 152 -16.31 -4.18 -5.27
C ASN A 152 -14.87 -4.19 -4.70
N TYR A 153 -14.74 -4.28 -3.38
CA TYR A 153 -13.45 -4.33 -2.69
C TYR A 153 -12.66 -5.59 -3.05
N SER A 154 -13.31 -6.76 -3.00
CA SER A 154 -12.70 -8.04 -3.39
C SER A 154 -12.24 -8.01 -4.85
N ALA A 155 -13.08 -7.50 -5.77
CA ALA A 155 -12.71 -7.34 -7.17
C ALA A 155 -11.50 -6.43 -7.34
N SER A 156 -11.48 -5.28 -6.64
CA SER A 156 -10.36 -4.34 -6.72
C SER A 156 -9.04 -4.94 -6.20
N LYS A 157 -9.08 -5.67 -5.07
CA LYS A 157 -7.89 -6.28 -4.47
C LYS A 157 -7.42 -7.53 -5.23
N ALA A 158 -8.33 -8.31 -5.81
CA ALA A 158 -7.97 -9.40 -6.71
C ALA A 158 -7.34 -8.87 -8.01
N GLY A 159 -7.92 -7.81 -8.60
CA GLY A 159 -7.36 -7.11 -9.76
C GLY A 159 -5.96 -6.55 -9.49
N LEU A 160 -5.74 -5.96 -8.31
CA LEU A 160 -4.44 -5.47 -7.87
C LEU A 160 -3.39 -6.59 -7.81
N ILE A 161 -3.76 -7.78 -7.30
CA ILE A 161 -2.87 -8.95 -7.28
C ILE A 161 -2.50 -9.36 -8.70
N GLY A 162 -3.45 -9.41 -9.61
CA GLY A 162 -3.22 -9.73 -11.02
C GLY A 162 -2.27 -8.73 -11.68
N ALA A 163 -2.52 -7.44 -11.51
CA ALA A 163 -1.69 -6.36 -12.05
C ALA A 163 -0.26 -6.39 -11.49
N ALA A 164 -0.10 -6.58 -10.18
CA ALA A 164 1.20 -6.70 -9.53
C ALA A 164 2.01 -7.90 -10.06
N LYS A 165 1.35 -9.05 -10.24
CA LYS A 165 1.98 -10.26 -10.79
C LYS A 165 2.44 -10.08 -12.24
N ALA A 166 1.69 -9.35 -13.06
CA ALA A 166 2.09 -9.04 -14.44
C ALA A 166 3.29 -8.08 -14.45
N LEU A 167 3.21 -6.98 -13.71
CA LEU A 167 4.28 -5.99 -13.61
C LEU A 167 5.58 -6.60 -13.06
N ALA A 168 5.50 -7.56 -12.14
CA ALA A 168 6.65 -8.28 -11.62
C ALA A 168 7.47 -8.97 -12.72
N VAL A 169 6.81 -9.57 -13.71
CA VAL A 169 7.47 -10.24 -14.83
C VAL A 169 8.19 -9.22 -15.73
N GLU A 170 7.57 -8.07 -15.97
CA GLU A 170 8.15 -7.02 -16.81
C GLU A 170 9.39 -6.38 -16.16
N LEU A 171 9.38 -6.21 -14.83
CA LEU A 171 10.42 -5.48 -14.12
C LEU A 171 11.56 -6.36 -13.57
N ALA A 172 11.40 -7.66 -13.53
CA ALA A 172 12.39 -8.58 -12.95
C ALA A 172 13.81 -8.39 -13.51
N LYS A 173 13.94 -8.28 -14.84
CA LYS A 173 15.23 -8.02 -15.50
C LYS A 173 15.83 -6.65 -15.16
N ARG A 174 15.05 -5.75 -14.58
CA ARG A 174 15.48 -4.42 -14.13
C ARG A 174 15.89 -4.40 -12.66
N LYS A 175 15.93 -5.56 -11.99
CA LYS A 175 16.19 -5.73 -10.56
C LYS A 175 15.15 -5.03 -9.68
N ILE A 176 13.93 -4.84 -10.18
CA ILE A 176 12.80 -4.29 -9.44
C ILE A 176 11.86 -5.45 -9.12
N THR A 177 11.64 -5.71 -7.84
CA THR A 177 10.67 -6.72 -7.39
C THR A 177 9.31 -6.10 -7.20
N VAL A 178 8.25 -6.86 -7.47
CA VAL A 178 6.87 -6.45 -7.22
C VAL A 178 6.16 -7.58 -6.47
N ASN A 179 5.68 -7.28 -5.26
CA ASN A 179 5.00 -8.25 -4.40
C ASN A 179 3.72 -7.63 -3.80
N CYS A 180 2.85 -8.48 -3.31
CA CYS A 180 1.67 -8.07 -2.56
C CYS A 180 1.80 -8.54 -1.10
N VAL A 181 1.27 -7.74 -0.18
CA VAL A 181 0.94 -8.16 1.18
C VAL A 181 -0.59 -8.18 1.28
N ALA A 182 -1.14 -9.25 1.82
CA ALA A 182 -2.59 -9.45 1.95
C ALA A 182 -2.97 -9.54 3.45
N PRO A 183 -3.26 -8.40 4.11
CA PRO A 183 -3.70 -8.39 5.49
C PRO A 183 -5.06 -9.05 5.66
N GLY A 184 -5.29 -9.65 6.84
CA GLY A 184 -6.59 -10.01 7.35
C GLY A 184 -7.27 -8.87 8.10
N LEU A 185 -7.94 -9.20 9.20
CA LEU A 185 -8.52 -8.20 10.10
C LEU A 185 -7.41 -7.59 10.97
N ILE A 186 -7.12 -6.32 10.75
CA ILE A 186 -6.05 -5.56 11.42
C ILE A 186 -6.67 -4.47 12.28
N ASP A 187 -6.18 -4.30 13.49
CA ASP A 187 -6.61 -3.28 14.45
C ASP A 187 -6.16 -1.88 13.97
N THR A 188 -7.08 -1.17 13.37
CA THR A 188 -6.87 0.17 12.82
C THR A 188 -8.15 0.97 12.94
N ASP A 189 -8.05 2.29 12.89
CA ASP A 189 -9.19 3.23 12.86
C ASP A 189 -10.17 3.01 11.68
N ILE A 190 -9.87 2.09 10.78
CA ILE A 190 -10.73 1.76 9.62
C ILE A 190 -11.76 0.69 10.01
N VAL A 191 -11.54 -0.04 11.09
CA VAL A 191 -12.51 -1.03 11.58
C VAL A 191 -13.67 -0.28 12.21
N ASP A 192 -14.78 -0.19 11.48
CA ASP A 192 -16.02 0.44 11.92
C ASP A 192 -16.64 -0.35 13.11
N GLU A 193 -17.32 0.34 14.02
CA GLU A 193 -18.05 -0.28 15.13
C GLU A 193 -19.11 -1.30 14.68
N ASN A 194 -19.56 -1.21 13.42
CA ASN A 194 -20.51 -2.15 12.82
C ASN A 194 -19.86 -3.46 12.30
N VAL A 195 -18.53 -3.56 12.28
CA VAL A 195 -17.85 -4.80 11.86
C VAL A 195 -18.05 -5.87 12.94
N PRO A 196 -18.60 -7.03 12.63
CA PRO A 196 -18.82 -8.11 13.60
C PRO A 196 -17.49 -8.80 13.95
N VAL A 197 -16.63 -8.09 14.67
CA VAL A 197 -15.25 -8.51 14.97
C VAL A 197 -15.23 -9.89 15.64
N GLU A 198 -16.10 -10.11 16.64
CA GLU A 198 -16.15 -11.39 17.35
C GLU A 198 -16.51 -12.58 16.43
N GLU A 199 -17.37 -12.36 15.44
CA GLU A 199 -17.74 -13.43 14.49
C GLU A 199 -16.59 -13.70 13.52
N ILE A 200 -15.91 -12.67 13.05
CA ILE A 200 -14.74 -12.80 12.16
C ILE A 200 -13.61 -13.52 12.90
N LEU A 201 -13.36 -13.20 14.16
CA LEU A 201 -12.30 -13.81 14.96
C LEU A 201 -12.50 -15.31 15.19
N LYS A 202 -13.75 -15.81 15.17
CA LYS A 202 -14.02 -17.26 15.23
C LYS A 202 -13.45 -18.01 14.02
N ALA A 203 -13.31 -17.33 12.89
CA ALA A 203 -12.74 -17.90 11.66
C ALA A 203 -11.21 -17.73 11.58
N VAL A 204 -10.61 -16.87 12.39
CA VAL A 204 -9.17 -16.62 12.42
C VAL A 204 -8.49 -17.61 13.36
N PRO A 205 -7.62 -18.53 12.88
CA PRO A 205 -6.95 -19.52 13.73
C PRO A 205 -6.14 -18.90 14.89
N ALA A 206 -5.51 -17.74 14.67
CA ALA A 206 -4.79 -17.00 15.70
C ALA A 206 -5.71 -16.37 16.78
N ALA A 207 -7.03 -16.38 16.56
CA ALA A 207 -8.08 -15.89 17.47
C ALA A 207 -7.88 -14.44 17.97
N ARG A 208 -7.25 -13.59 17.18
CA ARG A 208 -7.06 -12.16 17.47
C ARG A 208 -6.97 -11.33 16.19
N MET A 209 -7.17 -10.04 16.32
CA MET A 209 -6.80 -9.09 15.25
C MET A 209 -5.27 -9.06 15.12
N GLY A 210 -4.80 -8.81 13.91
CA GLY A 210 -3.41 -8.43 13.68
C GLY A 210 -3.18 -6.95 14.04
N LEU A 211 -1.92 -6.61 14.28
CA LEU A 211 -1.50 -5.22 14.50
C LEU A 211 -0.94 -4.60 13.20
N PRO A 212 -1.05 -3.28 13.01
CA PRO A 212 -0.43 -2.59 11.87
C PRO A 212 1.06 -2.90 11.71
N GLU A 213 1.78 -3.04 12.84
CA GLU A 213 3.21 -3.35 12.89
C GLU A 213 3.51 -4.75 12.35
N GLU A 214 2.61 -5.72 12.54
CA GLU A 214 2.79 -7.07 12.01
C GLU A 214 2.71 -7.08 10.47
N VAL A 215 1.85 -6.23 9.90
CA VAL A 215 1.80 -6.01 8.45
C VAL A 215 3.04 -5.25 7.98
N ALA A 216 3.46 -4.23 8.73
CA ALA A 216 4.66 -3.46 8.43
C ALA A 216 5.91 -4.35 8.38
N HIS A 217 6.06 -5.33 9.27
CA HIS A 217 7.18 -6.30 9.25
C HIS A 217 7.26 -7.08 7.92
N ALA A 218 6.12 -7.50 7.37
CA ALA A 218 6.11 -8.16 6.06
C ALA A 218 6.55 -7.21 4.92
N VAL A 219 6.15 -5.94 5.00
CA VAL A 219 6.59 -4.92 4.04
C VAL A 219 8.09 -4.64 4.19
N ARG A 220 8.60 -4.46 5.42
CA ARG A 220 10.03 -4.28 5.71
C ARG A 220 10.87 -5.41 5.12
N PHE A 221 10.47 -6.65 5.36
CA PHE A 221 11.12 -7.83 4.77
C PHE A 221 11.19 -7.75 3.24
N LEU A 222 10.09 -7.38 2.57
CA LEU A 222 10.06 -7.27 1.11
C LEU A 222 10.83 -6.08 0.56
N MET A 223 11.03 -5.03 1.37
CA MET A 223 11.81 -3.84 1.00
C MET A 223 13.32 -4.03 1.22
N ASP A 224 13.75 -5.01 2.01
CA ASP A 224 15.16 -5.32 2.26
C ASP A 224 15.87 -5.77 0.97
N GLU A 225 17.15 -5.44 0.85
CA GLU A 225 17.99 -5.88 -0.27
C GLU A 225 18.13 -7.41 -0.33
N LYS A 226 18.07 -8.09 0.79
CA LYS A 226 18.14 -9.56 0.89
C LYS A 226 16.93 -10.26 0.28
N ALA A 227 15.80 -9.55 0.11
CA ALA A 227 14.62 -10.05 -0.57
C ALA A 227 14.69 -9.96 -2.12
N ALA A 228 15.87 -9.72 -2.69
CA ALA A 228 16.07 -9.46 -4.12
C ALA A 228 15.59 -10.56 -5.07
N TYR A 229 15.43 -11.79 -4.59
CA TYR A 229 14.93 -12.92 -5.39
C TYR A 229 13.45 -13.24 -5.14
N ILE A 230 12.78 -12.44 -4.28
CA ILE A 230 11.35 -12.58 -3.96
C ILE A 230 10.59 -11.58 -4.81
N THR A 231 9.88 -12.07 -5.82
CA THR A 231 9.02 -11.24 -6.67
C THR A 231 7.80 -12.04 -7.12
N ARG A 232 6.71 -11.34 -7.51
CA ARG A 232 5.46 -11.96 -7.96
C ARG A 232 4.71 -12.73 -6.87
N GLN A 233 5.05 -12.50 -5.58
CA GLN A 233 4.46 -13.22 -4.46
C GLN A 233 3.29 -12.44 -3.86
N VAL A 234 2.41 -13.17 -3.16
CA VAL A 234 1.38 -12.62 -2.29
C VAL A 234 1.63 -13.21 -0.91
N ILE A 235 2.01 -12.36 0.04
CA ILE A 235 2.26 -12.76 1.43
C ILE A 235 1.02 -12.42 2.25
N ALA A 236 0.35 -13.44 2.74
CA ALA A 236 -0.80 -13.28 3.63
C ALA A 236 -0.31 -12.98 5.07
N VAL A 237 -0.89 -11.94 5.69
CA VAL A 237 -0.67 -11.57 7.10
C VAL A 237 -2.04 -11.50 7.77
N ASN A 238 -2.60 -12.68 8.11
CA ASN A 238 -4.02 -12.80 8.43
C ASN A 238 -4.35 -13.79 9.55
N GLY A 239 -3.34 -14.19 10.34
CA GLY A 239 -3.54 -15.12 11.46
C GLY A 239 -3.98 -16.53 11.05
N GLY A 240 -3.73 -16.91 9.79
CA GLY A 240 -4.09 -18.22 9.24
C GLY A 240 -5.51 -18.29 8.67
N LEU A 241 -6.16 -17.16 8.41
CA LEU A 241 -7.53 -17.11 7.88
C LEU A 241 -7.66 -17.74 6.49
N CYS A 242 -6.59 -17.71 5.66
CA CYS A 242 -6.50 -18.41 4.37
C CYS A 242 -5.03 -18.68 3.99
#